data_6f534589d7ef9bfb36470383baa9f5be
#
_entry.id   6f534589d7ef9bfb36470383baa9f5be
#
_cell.length_a   1.000
_cell.length_b   1.000
_cell.length_c   1.000
_cell.angle_alpha   90.00
_cell.angle_beta   90.00
_cell.angle_gamma   90.00
#
_symmetry.space_group_name_H-M   'P 1'
#
loop_
_entity.id
_entity.type
_entity.pdbx_description
1 polymer ?
#
loop_
_entity_poly.entity_id
_entity_poly.type
_entity_poly.pdbx_seq_one_letter_code
_entity_poly.pdbx_strand_id
1 'polypeptide(L)'
;MGLAVAALLNGRARKVTPAVIRALQGALPGSTILVSGDFAEARRHVRELIRQRPEVVLSGGGDGAAMRLLNFWREEGGEKLPTLGILRLGTGNGWARALGAPEFFPHVKQLSGLDGPLPVQEFTLVEVEKHLCHFAGVGWDATIINDYQRNLGKHDAHWLSAWLHKGVRGYLYSVARITVPEEWSRLRRLGQARVTLENLGPQIFAGPSLRELPGATHLYEGPVSVGAAATVPEWGYGFRAFPNAGRKPGFINVRIYDRPVFDAVRGVVKLWRGDPAAPGMHDWFATAVRMRFSRPMPFQIGGDGMGDREEILLRAARETVRVVDWRSALSA
;
A
#
# COMPACT_ATOMS: atom_id res chain seq x y z
N MET A 1 7.32 -3.02 34.37
CA MET A 1 6.37 -3.86 33.59
C MET A 1 6.87 -3.88 32.17
N GLY A 2 7.09 -5.07 31.58
CA GLY A 2 7.49 -5.16 30.18
C GLY A 2 6.38 -4.69 29.25
N LEU A 3 6.75 -4.26 28.05
CA LEU A 3 5.83 -3.79 26.99
C LEU A 3 4.83 -4.90 26.62
N ALA A 4 3.53 -4.60 26.65
CA ALA A 4 2.48 -5.55 26.26
C ALA A 4 2.44 -5.70 24.73
N VAL A 5 3.11 -6.71 24.19
CA VAL A 5 3.24 -6.98 22.76
C VAL A 5 2.38 -8.18 22.36
N ALA A 6 1.68 -8.09 21.25
CA ALA A 6 1.07 -9.22 20.57
C ALA A 6 1.50 -9.25 19.10
N ALA A 7 1.39 -10.41 18.46
CA ALA A 7 1.69 -10.54 17.03
C ALA A 7 0.56 -11.25 16.29
N LEU A 8 0.25 -10.74 15.08
CA LEU A 8 -0.62 -11.39 14.11
C LEU A 8 0.16 -11.66 12.82
N LEU A 9 0.35 -12.94 12.52
CA LEU A 9 1.12 -13.41 11.39
C LEU A 9 0.20 -13.96 10.29
N ASN A 10 0.44 -13.58 9.05
CA ASN A 10 -0.23 -14.19 7.90
C ASN A 10 0.46 -15.50 7.53
N GLY A 11 -0.12 -16.64 7.93
CA GLY A 11 0.41 -17.98 7.66
C GLY A 11 0.51 -18.34 6.17
N ARG A 12 -0.18 -17.62 5.28
CA ARG A 12 -0.03 -17.78 3.82
C ARG A 12 1.19 -17.04 3.24
N ALA A 13 1.82 -16.15 4.01
CA ALA A 13 3.01 -15.46 3.54
C ALA A 13 4.20 -16.42 3.53
N ARG A 14 4.86 -16.56 2.40
CA ARG A 14 5.96 -17.52 2.18
C ARG A 14 7.08 -17.44 3.22
N LYS A 15 7.33 -16.26 3.78
CA LYS A 15 8.38 -16.06 4.79
C LYS A 15 7.90 -16.36 6.22
N VAL A 16 6.60 -16.57 6.44
CA VAL A 16 6.07 -16.98 7.75
C VAL A 16 6.17 -18.50 7.86
N THR A 17 7.28 -18.97 8.41
CA THR A 17 7.62 -20.38 8.56
C THR A 17 7.57 -20.79 10.03
N PRO A 18 7.52 -22.09 10.36
CA PRO A 18 7.63 -22.56 11.76
C PRO A 18 8.87 -22.04 12.47
N ALA A 19 10.00 -21.86 11.76
CA ALA A 19 11.22 -21.30 12.33
C ALA A 19 11.03 -19.82 12.73
N VAL A 20 10.35 -19.03 11.90
CA VAL A 20 10.02 -17.62 12.20
C VAL A 20 9.10 -17.52 13.40
N ILE A 21 8.09 -18.39 13.51
CA ILE A 21 7.14 -18.41 14.63
C ILE A 21 7.90 -18.75 15.92
N ARG A 22 8.71 -19.81 15.94
CA ARG A 22 9.53 -20.19 17.12
C ARG A 22 10.52 -19.09 17.53
N ALA A 23 11.17 -18.45 16.55
CA ALA A 23 12.09 -17.36 16.84
C ALA A 23 11.39 -16.18 17.50
N LEU A 24 10.18 -15.85 17.04
CA LEU A 24 9.37 -14.77 17.62
C LEU A 24 8.88 -15.13 19.04
N GLN A 25 8.44 -16.39 19.24
CA GLN A 25 8.06 -16.90 20.58
C GLN A 25 9.22 -16.84 21.58
N GLY A 26 10.42 -17.20 21.13
CA GLY A 26 11.63 -17.11 21.97
C GLY A 26 12.07 -15.68 22.27
N ALA A 27 11.84 -14.73 21.34
CA ALA A 27 12.21 -13.34 21.54
C ALA A 27 11.19 -12.56 22.41
N LEU A 28 9.94 -12.99 22.43
CA LEU A 28 8.83 -12.33 23.13
C LEU A 28 8.11 -13.33 24.05
N PRO A 29 8.76 -13.82 25.11
CA PRO A 29 8.16 -14.78 26.03
C PRO A 29 6.93 -14.15 26.71
N GLY A 30 5.83 -14.91 26.79
CA GLY A 30 4.57 -14.43 27.39
C GLY A 30 3.70 -13.58 26.47
N SER A 31 4.16 -13.21 25.28
CA SER A 31 3.36 -12.46 24.29
C SER A 31 2.40 -13.38 23.53
N THR A 32 1.22 -12.86 23.17
CA THR A 32 0.25 -13.55 22.32
C THR A 32 0.73 -13.53 20.86
N ILE A 33 1.02 -14.70 20.29
CA ILE A 33 1.42 -14.84 18.88
C ILE A 33 0.37 -15.67 18.15
N LEU A 34 -0.38 -15.02 17.26
CA LEU A 34 -1.49 -15.58 16.48
C LEU A 34 -1.06 -15.74 15.02
N VAL A 35 -1.44 -16.86 14.42
CA VAL A 35 -1.17 -17.15 13.01
C VAL A 35 -2.48 -17.41 12.30
N SER A 36 -2.77 -16.70 11.22
CA SER A 36 -4.00 -16.86 10.45
C SER A 36 -3.75 -17.57 9.13
N GLY A 37 -4.50 -18.63 8.86
CA GLY A 37 -4.52 -19.34 7.57
C GLY A 37 -5.49 -18.75 6.55
N ASP A 38 -6.47 -17.98 7.01
CA ASP A 38 -7.48 -17.33 6.16
C ASP A 38 -7.99 -16.02 6.78
N PHE A 39 -8.91 -15.35 6.08
CA PHE A 39 -9.46 -14.06 6.51
C PHE A 39 -10.43 -14.19 7.70
N ALA A 40 -11.18 -15.27 7.78
CA ALA A 40 -12.11 -15.50 8.89
C ALA A 40 -11.33 -15.71 10.20
N GLU A 41 -10.24 -16.46 10.13
CA GLU A 41 -9.33 -16.66 11.25
C GLU A 41 -8.62 -15.37 11.64
N ALA A 42 -8.10 -14.61 10.67
CA ALA A 42 -7.49 -13.31 10.94
C ALA A 42 -8.47 -12.36 11.66
N ARG A 43 -9.73 -12.33 11.23
CA ARG A 43 -10.77 -11.52 11.87
C ARG A 43 -11.08 -11.99 13.30
N ARG A 44 -11.13 -13.31 13.57
CA ARG A 44 -11.28 -13.84 14.94
C ARG A 44 -10.13 -13.41 15.83
N HIS A 45 -8.90 -13.49 15.33
CA HIS A 45 -7.70 -13.07 16.06
C HIS A 45 -7.69 -11.56 16.33
N VAL A 46 -8.14 -10.74 15.39
CA VAL A 46 -8.27 -9.29 15.62
C VAL A 46 -9.25 -8.98 16.75
N ARG A 47 -10.41 -9.67 16.82
CA ARG A 47 -11.35 -9.54 17.96
C ARG A 47 -10.72 -9.91 19.29
N GLU A 48 -9.87 -10.93 19.30
CA GLU A 48 -9.13 -11.33 20.49
C GLU A 48 -8.13 -10.25 20.90
N LEU A 49 -7.35 -9.71 19.96
CA LEU A 49 -6.40 -8.63 20.21
C LEU A 49 -7.08 -7.34 20.70
N ILE A 50 -8.25 -7.00 20.17
CA ILE A 50 -9.05 -5.85 20.65
C ILE A 50 -9.41 -6.03 22.14
N ARG A 51 -9.78 -7.26 22.57
CA ARG A 51 -10.09 -7.56 23.98
C ARG A 51 -8.86 -7.52 24.88
N GLN A 52 -7.71 -8.00 24.39
CA GLN A 52 -6.44 -8.02 25.13
C GLN A 52 -5.82 -6.63 25.29
N ARG A 53 -6.12 -5.68 24.38
CA ARG A 53 -5.59 -4.31 24.38
C ARG A 53 -4.06 -4.24 24.46
N PRO A 54 -3.30 -4.94 23.60
CA PRO A 54 -1.85 -4.84 23.62
C PRO A 54 -1.41 -3.41 23.27
N GLU A 55 -0.27 -2.98 23.84
CA GLU A 55 0.32 -1.67 23.52
C GLU A 55 0.84 -1.62 22.09
N VAL A 56 1.38 -2.75 21.61
CA VAL A 56 1.89 -2.89 20.22
C VAL A 56 1.42 -4.20 19.62
N VAL A 57 0.93 -4.14 18.39
CA VAL A 57 0.61 -5.31 17.58
C VAL A 57 1.65 -5.44 16.46
N LEU A 58 2.45 -6.50 16.50
CA LEU A 58 3.38 -6.85 15.43
C LEU A 58 2.61 -7.50 14.27
N SER A 59 2.63 -6.87 13.11
CA SER A 59 2.06 -7.43 11.88
C SER A 59 3.13 -8.19 11.11
N GLY A 60 2.96 -9.49 10.96
CA GLY A 60 3.87 -10.36 10.19
C GLY A 60 3.23 -10.85 8.90
N GLY A 61 3.80 -10.39 7.79
CA GLY A 61 3.28 -10.67 6.44
C GLY A 61 3.87 -9.67 5.46
N GLY A 62 3.06 -9.08 4.61
CA GLY A 62 3.42 -7.94 3.78
C GLY A 62 2.59 -6.72 4.15
N ASP A 63 2.74 -5.66 3.38
CA ASP A 63 2.00 -4.41 3.57
C ASP A 63 0.47 -4.65 3.57
N GLY A 64 -0.02 -5.56 2.72
CA GLY A 64 -1.43 -5.96 2.69
C GLY A 64 -1.91 -6.65 3.97
N ALA A 65 -1.04 -7.37 4.70
CA ALA A 65 -1.41 -7.98 5.99
C ALA A 65 -1.61 -6.91 7.06
N ALA A 66 -0.74 -5.90 7.10
CA ALA A 66 -0.86 -4.76 8.02
C ALA A 66 -2.13 -3.95 7.73
N MET A 67 -2.42 -3.65 6.44
CA MET A 67 -3.65 -2.95 6.05
C MET A 67 -4.91 -3.74 6.42
N ARG A 68 -4.88 -5.06 6.22
CA ARG A 68 -6.02 -5.92 6.56
C ARG A 68 -6.27 -5.98 8.06
N LEU A 69 -5.20 -6.05 8.88
CA LEU A 69 -5.30 -5.96 10.34
C LEU A 69 -6.00 -4.66 10.75
N LEU A 70 -5.61 -3.51 10.20
CA LEU A 70 -6.21 -2.21 10.52
C LEU A 70 -7.67 -2.13 10.10
N ASN A 71 -8.02 -2.64 8.90
CA ASN A 71 -9.40 -2.65 8.43
C ASN A 71 -10.27 -3.55 9.31
N PHE A 72 -9.82 -4.76 9.63
CA PHE A 72 -10.55 -5.64 10.54
C PHE A 72 -10.67 -5.04 11.94
N TRP A 73 -9.62 -4.39 12.45
CA TRP A 73 -9.67 -3.71 13.74
C TRP A 73 -10.79 -2.66 13.80
N ARG A 74 -10.90 -1.84 12.76
CA ARG A 74 -11.97 -0.84 12.63
C ARG A 74 -13.35 -1.47 12.48
N GLU A 75 -13.48 -2.49 11.63
CA GLU A 75 -14.73 -3.21 11.38
C GLU A 75 -15.25 -3.96 12.60
N GLU A 76 -14.36 -4.48 13.45
CA GLU A 76 -14.71 -5.20 14.67
C GLU A 76 -14.89 -4.26 15.90
N GLY A 77 -14.95 -2.97 15.68
CA GLY A 77 -15.30 -1.97 16.71
C GLY A 77 -14.17 -1.59 17.66
N GLY A 78 -12.92 -1.72 17.23
CA GLY A 78 -11.79 -1.18 17.99
C GLY A 78 -11.88 0.35 18.08
N GLU A 79 -11.92 0.90 19.29
CA GLU A 79 -12.09 2.34 19.55
C GLU A 79 -10.98 3.20 18.93
N LYS A 80 -9.74 2.69 18.97
CA LYS A 80 -8.56 3.32 18.37
C LYS A 80 -7.76 2.26 17.62
N LEU A 81 -7.14 2.66 16.52
CA LEU A 81 -6.22 1.80 15.81
C LEU A 81 -5.03 1.43 16.71
N PRO A 82 -4.54 0.17 16.66
CA PRO A 82 -3.43 -0.25 17.49
C PRO A 82 -2.13 0.42 17.04
N THR A 83 -1.16 0.55 17.94
CA THR A 83 0.21 0.83 17.53
C THR A 83 0.77 -0.39 16.79
N LEU A 84 1.23 -0.20 15.56
CA LEU A 84 1.74 -1.28 14.72
C LEU A 84 3.26 -1.37 14.76
N GLY A 85 3.78 -2.60 14.90
CA GLY A 85 5.15 -2.92 14.53
C GLY A 85 5.13 -3.77 13.25
N ILE A 86 5.74 -3.31 12.17
CA ILE A 86 5.70 -4.05 10.89
C ILE A 86 6.94 -4.91 10.75
N LEU A 87 6.75 -6.23 10.58
CA LEU A 87 7.82 -7.20 10.34
C LEU A 87 7.99 -7.47 8.83
N ARG A 88 9.22 -7.50 8.33
CA ARG A 88 9.52 -7.73 6.90
C ARG A 88 9.37 -9.19 6.48
N LEU A 89 8.15 -9.71 6.57
CA LEU A 89 7.81 -11.10 6.22
C LEU A 89 7.02 -11.23 4.90
N GLY A 90 6.70 -10.13 4.25
CA GLY A 90 6.03 -10.10 2.95
C GLY A 90 6.98 -10.10 1.76
N THR A 91 6.41 -10.09 0.55
CA THR A 91 7.17 -10.01 -0.72
C THR A 91 7.55 -8.56 -1.05
N GLY A 92 6.62 -7.62 -0.93
CA GLY A 92 6.84 -6.19 -1.26
C GLY A 92 7.56 -5.44 -0.15
N ASN A 93 7.00 -5.40 1.05
CA ASN A 93 7.51 -4.74 2.25
C ASN A 93 7.87 -3.25 2.06
N GLY A 94 7.12 -2.52 1.23
CA GLY A 94 7.38 -1.09 0.95
C GLY A 94 7.23 -0.24 2.20
N TRP A 95 6.14 -0.45 2.94
CA TRP A 95 5.90 0.27 4.18
C TRP A 95 6.90 -0.09 5.28
N ALA A 96 7.18 -1.40 5.45
CA ALA A 96 8.21 -1.85 6.40
C ALA A 96 9.58 -1.22 6.13
N ARG A 97 10.00 -1.11 4.85
CA ARG A 97 11.24 -0.43 4.48
C ARG A 97 11.21 1.07 4.76
N ALA A 98 10.10 1.73 4.47
CA ALA A 98 9.92 3.15 4.76
C ALA A 98 10.10 3.45 6.26
N LEU A 99 9.67 2.54 7.12
CA LEU A 99 9.80 2.59 8.59
C LEU A 99 11.16 2.10 9.12
N GLY A 100 12.08 1.72 8.24
CA GLY A 100 13.39 1.23 8.62
C GLY A 100 13.41 -0.17 9.26
N ALA A 101 12.32 -0.95 9.11
CA ALA A 101 12.29 -2.32 9.61
C ALA A 101 13.41 -3.17 8.97
N PRO A 102 14.28 -3.82 9.76
CA PRO A 102 15.36 -4.66 9.23
C PRO A 102 14.84 -6.01 8.71
N GLU A 103 15.70 -6.84 8.15
CA GLU A 103 15.37 -8.23 7.86
C GLU A 103 14.98 -8.97 9.14
N PHE A 104 14.09 -9.97 9.03
CA PHE A 104 13.44 -10.56 10.18
C PHE A 104 14.41 -11.17 11.22
N PHE A 105 15.36 -12.00 10.79
CA PHE A 105 16.22 -12.71 11.76
C PHE A 105 17.19 -11.79 12.55
N PRO A 106 17.83 -10.79 11.97
CA PRO A 106 18.49 -9.75 12.76
C PRO A 106 17.53 -9.00 13.68
N HIS A 107 16.33 -8.69 13.18
CA HIS A 107 15.31 -7.93 13.91
C HIS A 107 14.79 -8.68 15.13
N VAL A 108 14.45 -9.98 14.99
CA VAL A 108 13.86 -10.76 16.07
C VAL A 108 14.77 -10.85 17.30
N LYS A 109 16.09 -10.87 17.12
CA LYS A 109 17.05 -10.86 18.24
C LYS A 109 17.02 -9.55 19.03
N GLN A 110 16.67 -8.45 18.36
CA GLN A 110 16.58 -7.12 18.98
C GLN A 110 15.24 -6.93 19.72
N LEU A 111 14.19 -7.65 19.32
CA LEU A 111 12.87 -7.54 19.95
C LEU A 111 12.88 -7.95 21.43
N SER A 112 13.76 -8.87 21.84
CA SER A 112 13.87 -9.32 23.23
C SER A 112 14.47 -8.27 24.18
N GLY A 113 15.09 -7.22 23.64
CA GLY A 113 15.67 -6.12 24.41
C GLY A 113 14.81 -4.85 24.39
N LEU A 114 13.60 -4.91 23.87
CA LEU A 114 12.71 -3.75 23.83
C LEU A 114 12.04 -3.54 25.18
N ASP A 115 12.60 -2.65 25.99
CA ASP A 115 12.04 -2.22 27.26
C ASP A 115 11.52 -0.79 27.18
N GLY A 116 10.33 -0.55 27.73
CA GLY A 116 9.72 0.77 27.79
C GLY A 116 8.99 1.20 26.50
N PRO A 117 8.58 2.48 26.43
CA PRO A 117 7.80 3.00 25.30
C PRO A 117 8.62 3.05 24.02
N LEU A 118 8.12 2.41 22.96
CA LEU A 118 8.77 2.43 21.66
C LEU A 118 8.58 3.79 20.95
N PRO A 119 9.60 4.28 20.22
CA PRO A 119 9.44 5.44 19.36
C PRO A 119 8.45 5.10 18.25
N VAL A 120 7.49 6.00 18.03
CA VAL A 120 6.44 5.82 17.03
C VAL A 120 6.38 6.99 16.08
N GLN A 121 6.01 6.72 14.84
CA GLN A 121 5.63 7.73 13.85
C GLN A 121 4.12 7.66 13.62
N GLU A 122 3.51 8.81 13.41
CA GLU A 122 2.11 8.88 13.00
C GLU A 122 2.02 8.85 11.48
N PHE A 123 1.21 7.94 10.97
CA PHE A 123 0.95 7.79 9.55
C PHE A 123 -0.48 8.16 9.21
N THR A 124 -0.62 9.04 8.24
CA THR A 124 -1.90 9.24 7.54
C THR A 124 -2.08 8.11 6.54
N LEU A 125 -3.27 7.54 6.45
CA LEU A 125 -3.62 6.55 5.42
C LEU A 125 -4.57 7.17 4.41
N VAL A 126 -4.65 6.55 3.23
CA VAL A 126 -5.73 6.81 2.27
C VAL A 126 -6.98 6.07 2.75
N GLU A 127 -8.12 6.76 2.75
CA GLU A 127 -9.42 6.14 2.90
C GLU A 127 -10.19 6.23 1.58
N VAL A 128 -10.70 5.10 1.12
CA VAL A 128 -11.53 4.96 -0.09
C VAL A 128 -12.54 3.84 0.11
N GLU A 129 -13.82 4.10 -0.22
CA GLU A 129 -14.90 3.11 -0.06
C GLU A 129 -14.92 2.44 1.34
N LYS A 130 -14.64 3.22 2.39
CA LYS A 130 -14.52 2.77 3.79
C LYS A 130 -13.32 1.86 4.08
N HIS A 131 -12.39 1.67 3.13
CA HIS A 131 -11.16 0.91 3.36
C HIS A 131 -10.00 1.85 3.65
N LEU A 132 -9.17 1.48 4.64
CA LEU A 132 -7.87 2.09 4.88
C LEU A 132 -6.83 1.41 4.00
N CYS A 133 -6.00 2.20 3.34
CA CYS A 133 -4.90 1.69 2.54
C CYS A 133 -3.74 2.71 2.48
N HIS A 134 -2.60 2.27 2.04
CA HIS A 134 -1.46 3.14 1.82
C HIS A 134 -1.40 3.71 0.40
N PHE A 135 -2.15 3.11 -0.54
CA PHE A 135 -2.43 3.64 -1.86
C PHE A 135 -3.71 3.05 -2.46
N ALA A 136 -4.36 3.82 -3.31
CA ALA A 136 -5.47 3.36 -4.15
C ALA A 136 -5.51 4.17 -5.45
N GLY A 137 -6.02 3.59 -6.51
CA GLY A 137 -6.11 4.28 -7.79
C GLY A 137 -6.74 3.49 -8.91
N VAL A 138 -6.85 4.14 -10.05
CA VAL A 138 -7.42 3.62 -11.29
C VAL A 138 -6.41 3.67 -12.42
N GLY A 139 -6.59 2.79 -13.38
CA GLY A 139 -5.87 2.82 -14.64
C GLY A 139 -5.15 1.52 -14.96
N TRP A 140 -4.15 1.60 -15.85
CA TRP A 140 -3.42 0.41 -16.28
C TRP A 140 -2.63 -0.26 -15.15
N ASP A 141 -2.31 0.43 -14.06
CA ASP A 141 -1.75 -0.15 -12.85
C ASP A 141 -2.69 -1.19 -12.22
N ALA A 142 -3.98 -0.85 -12.11
CA ALA A 142 -5.00 -1.80 -11.65
C ALA A 142 -5.19 -2.96 -12.66
N THR A 143 -5.11 -2.68 -13.96
CA THR A 143 -5.13 -3.72 -15.01
C THR A 143 -3.96 -4.69 -14.83
N ILE A 144 -2.74 -4.18 -14.63
CA ILE A 144 -1.54 -5.03 -14.39
C ILE A 144 -1.75 -5.97 -13.19
N ILE A 145 -2.29 -5.45 -12.09
CA ILE A 145 -2.55 -6.24 -10.89
C ILE A 145 -3.56 -7.34 -11.18
N ASN A 146 -4.66 -7.01 -11.85
CA ASN A 146 -5.68 -7.96 -12.24
C ASN A 146 -5.14 -9.05 -13.18
N ASP A 147 -4.32 -8.67 -14.16
CA ASP A 147 -3.68 -9.58 -15.12
C ASP A 147 -2.67 -10.49 -14.44
N TYR A 148 -1.86 -9.93 -13.53
CA TYR A 148 -0.91 -10.69 -12.75
C TYR A 148 -1.61 -11.71 -11.85
N GLN A 149 -2.69 -11.34 -11.17
CA GLN A 149 -3.47 -12.24 -10.32
C GLN A 149 -4.16 -13.35 -11.15
N ARG A 150 -4.71 -13.00 -12.32
CA ARG A 150 -5.28 -13.99 -13.27
C ARG A 150 -4.23 -14.99 -13.78
N ASN A 151 -3.01 -14.53 -14.05
CA ASN A 151 -1.93 -15.38 -14.50
C ASN A 151 -1.41 -16.32 -13.41
N LEU A 152 -1.31 -15.85 -12.17
CA LEU A 152 -0.92 -16.72 -11.05
C LEU A 152 -1.87 -17.92 -10.92
N GLY A 153 -3.19 -17.69 -11.05
CA GLY A 153 -4.18 -18.76 -10.99
C GLY A 153 -4.10 -19.79 -12.13
N LYS A 154 -3.53 -19.43 -13.30
CA LYS A 154 -3.44 -20.32 -14.48
C LYS A 154 -2.17 -21.18 -14.50
N HIS A 155 -1.10 -20.74 -13.85
CA HIS A 155 0.25 -21.32 -14.03
C HIS A 155 0.81 -22.02 -12.79
N ASP A 156 0.03 -22.21 -11.75
CA ASP A 156 0.47 -22.94 -10.53
C ASP A 156 0.74 -24.43 -10.76
N ALA A 157 0.37 -24.99 -11.94
CA ALA A 157 0.50 -26.41 -12.25
C ALA A 157 1.91 -26.86 -12.71
N HIS A 158 2.80 -25.96 -13.18
CA HIS A 158 4.14 -26.30 -13.66
C HIS A 158 5.21 -25.42 -13.02
N TRP A 159 6.22 -26.06 -12.41
CA TRP A 159 7.31 -25.38 -11.69
C TRP A 159 8.09 -24.35 -12.54
N LEU A 160 8.33 -24.64 -13.83
CA LEU A 160 9.04 -23.74 -14.74
C LEU A 160 8.20 -22.50 -15.09
N SER A 161 6.89 -22.68 -15.26
CA SER A 161 5.96 -21.58 -15.50
C SER A 161 5.78 -20.75 -14.23
N ALA A 162 5.72 -21.39 -13.06
CA ALA A 162 5.66 -20.70 -11.79
C ALA A 162 6.90 -19.82 -11.52
N TRP A 163 8.10 -20.25 -11.95
CA TRP A 163 9.34 -19.47 -11.82
C TRP A 163 9.35 -18.23 -12.71
N LEU A 164 8.82 -18.33 -13.94
CA LEU A 164 8.73 -17.20 -14.87
C LEU A 164 7.61 -16.20 -14.49
N HIS A 165 6.54 -16.66 -13.85
CA HIS A 165 5.32 -15.89 -13.61
C HIS A 165 5.17 -15.40 -12.17
N LYS A 166 6.12 -15.68 -11.24
CA LYS A 166 6.10 -15.20 -9.86
C LYS A 166 7.06 -14.03 -9.61
N GLY A 167 6.64 -13.10 -8.73
CA GLY A 167 7.47 -11.95 -8.33
C GLY A 167 7.59 -10.87 -9.42
N VAL A 168 8.69 -10.12 -9.39
CA VAL A 168 8.96 -9.00 -10.31
C VAL A 168 8.96 -9.43 -11.79
N ARG A 169 9.47 -10.63 -12.09
CA ARG A 169 9.52 -11.17 -13.46
C ARG A 169 8.12 -11.44 -14.01
N GLY A 170 7.26 -12.06 -13.20
CA GLY A 170 5.87 -12.30 -13.58
C GLY A 170 5.08 -11.02 -13.77
N TYR A 171 5.34 -10.03 -12.95
CA TYR A 171 4.78 -8.69 -13.09
C TYR A 171 5.21 -8.06 -14.44
N LEU A 172 6.50 -8.03 -14.76
CA LEU A 172 7.03 -7.50 -16.02
C LEU A 172 6.52 -8.28 -17.24
N TYR A 173 6.39 -9.61 -17.14
CA TYR A 173 5.81 -10.43 -18.19
C TYR A 173 4.34 -10.07 -18.44
N SER A 174 3.53 -9.94 -17.39
CA SER A 174 2.13 -9.54 -17.51
C SER A 174 2.00 -8.15 -18.14
N VAL A 175 2.84 -7.20 -17.74
CA VAL A 175 2.90 -5.87 -18.37
C VAL A 175 3.17 -5.97 -19.87
N ALA A 176 4.24 -6.68 -20.26
CA ALA A 176 4.69 -6.69 -21.65
C ALA A 176 3.77 -7.50 -22.58
N ARG A 177 3.24 -8.62 -22.11
CA ARG A 177 2.51 -9.58 -22.97
C ARG A 177 0.98 -9.44 -22.90
N ILE A 178 0.44 -8.88 -21.85
CA ILE A 178 -1.00 -8.78 -21.63
C ILE A 178 -1.42 -7.33 -21.57
N THR A 179 -0.98 -6.61 -20.52
CA THR A 179 -1.48 -5.26 -20.24
C THR A 179 -1.19 -4.27 -21.38
N VAL A 180 0.03 -4.26 -21.90
CA VAL A 180 0.40 -3.33 -22.99
C VAL A 180 -0.40 -3.58 -24.28
N PRO A 181 -0.55 -4.80 -24.79
CA PRO A 181 -1.38 -5.09 -25.97
C PRO A 181 -2.88 -4.79 -25.75
N GLU A 182 -3.43 -5.12 -24.57
CA GLU A 182 -4.83 -4.86 -24.24
C GLU A 182 -5.10 -3.35 -24.16
N GLU A 183 -4.25 -2.59 -23.45
CA GLU A 183 -4.37 -1.13 -23.34
C GLU A 183 -4.17 -0.44 -24.70
N TRP A 184 -3.30 -0.97 -25.58
CA TRP A 184 -3.15 -0.49 -26.94
C TRP A 184 -4.44 -0.69 -27.74
N SER A 185 -5.01 -1.88 -27.69
CA SER A 185 -6.28 -2.18 -28.37
C SER A 185 -7.41 -1.29 -27.85
N ARG A 186 -7.46 -1.08 -26.52
CA ARG A 186 -8.44 -0.19 -25.88
C ARG A 186 -8.25 1.27 -26.32
N LEU A 187 -7.00 1.75 -26.32
CA LEU A 187 -6.67 3.10 -26.76
C LEU A 187 -7.06 3.35 -28.22
N ARG A 188 -6.80 2.38 -29.13
CA ARG A 188 -7.20 2.49 -30.54
C ARG A 188 -8.71 2.52 -30.74
N ARG A 189 -9.45 1.74 -29.97
CA ARG A 189 -10.92 1.63 -30.12
C ARG A 189 -11.67 2.77 -29.45
N LEU A 190 -11.24 3.19 -28.25
CA LEU A 190 -12.00 4.08 -27.36
C LEU A 190 -11.31 5.44 -27.13
N GLY A 191 -10.12 5.63 -27.65
CA GLY A 191 -9.28 6.76 -27.28
C GLY A 191 -8.79 6.69 -25.83
N GLN A 192 -8.08 7.71 -25.39
CA GLN A 192 -7.64 7.81 -23.99
C GLN A 192 -8.81 8.26 -23.10
N ALA A 193 -8.96 7.66 -21.92
CA ALA A 193 -9.94 8.12 -20.94
C ALA A 193 -9.58 9.54 -20.47
N ARG A 194 -10.58 10.28 -20.04
CA ARG A 194 -10.42 11.61 -19.45
C ARG A 194 -10.86 11.58 -17.99
N VAL A 195 -10.28 12.45 -17.20
CA VAL A 195 -10.63 12.63 -15.79
C VAL A 195 -10.87 14.09 -15.48
N THR A 196 -11.86 14.35 -14.64
CA THR A 196 -12.00 15.60 -13.90
C THR A 196 -11.58 15.34 -12.46
N LEU A 197 -10.56 16.08 -11.99
CA LEU A 197 -10.05 16.02 -10.61
C LEU A 197 -10.50 17.25 -9.86
N GLU A 198 -11.26 17.04 -8.78
CA GLU A 198 -11.77 18.09 -7.91
C GLU A 198 -11.16 17.95 -6.50
N ASN A 199 -10.78 19.09 -5.92
CA ASN A 199 -10.44 19.18 -4.49
C ASN A 199 -11.71 19.34 -3.67
N LEU A 200 -11.87 18.51 -2.65
CA LEU A 200 -12.97 18.57 -1.67
C LEU A 200 -12.49 18.98 -0.28
N GLY A 201 -11.19 19.16 -0.12
CA GLY A 201 -10.59 19.58 1.14
C GLY A 201 -10.43 21.11 1.26
N PRO A 202 -10.12 21.60 2.44
CA PRO A 202 -9.94 23.03 2.70
C PRO A 202 -8.65 23.58 2.09
N GLN A 203 -7.64 22.75 1.90
CA GLN A 203 -6.33 23.13 1.40
C GLN A 203 -5.85 22.17 0.33
N ILE A 204 -5.06 22.71 -0.60
CA ILE A 204 -4.45 21.96 -1.68
C ILE A 204 -3.05 22.53 -1.98
N PHE A 205 -2.11 21.66 -2.27
CA PHE A 205 -0.75 22.02 -2.63
C PHE A 205 -0.36 21.30 -3.93
N ALA A 206 0.35 22.00 -4.81
CA ALA A 206 0.80 21.46 -6.09
C ALA A 206 2.29 21.19 -6.10
N GLY A 207 2.65 20.09 -6.73
CA GLY A 207 4.01 19.70 -7.07
C GLY A 207 4.91 19.38 -5.88
N PRO A 208 6.15 19.00 -6.17
CA PRO A 208 7.16 18.68 -5.13
C PRO A 208 7.51 19.85 -4.21
N SER A 209 7.34 21.09 -4.69
CA SER A 209 7.59 22.30 -3.91
C SER A 209 6.53 22.64 -2.89
N LEU A 210 5.41 21.86 -2.87
CA LEU A 210 4.26 22.11 -1.98
C LEU A 210 3.70 23.52 -2.13
N ARG A 211 3.60 24.02 -3.38
CA ARG A 211 3.02 25.35 -3.65
C ARG A 211 1.52 25.31 -3.33
N GLU A 212 1.10 26.14 -2.40
CA GLU A 212 -0.32 26.25 -2.04
C GLU A 212 -1.14 26.82 -3.21
N LEU A 213 -2.37 26.30 -3.39
CA LEU A 213 -3.35 26.73 -4.38
C LEU A 213 -4.62 27.18 -3.66
N PRO A 214 -4.66 28.39 -3.08
CA PRO A 214 -5.78 28.84 -2.28
C PRO A 214 -7.10 28.84 -3.07
N GLY A 215 -8.15 28.24 -2.49
CA GLY A 215 -9.48 28.20 -3.08
C GLY A 215 -9.63 27.35 -4.34
N ALA A 216 -8.59 26.63 -4.76
CA ALA A 216 -8.69 25.79 -5.97
C ALA A 216 -9.58 24.57 -5.68
N THR A 217 -10.71 24.50 -6.39
CA THR A 217 -11.64 23.37 -6.35
C THR A 217 -11.45 22.47 -7.56
N HIS A 218 -11.20 23.01 -8.74
CA HIS A 218 -10.90 22.28 -9.96
C HIS A 218 -9.38 22.20 -10.16
N LEU A 219 -8.83 20.99 -10.16
CA LEU A 219 -7.38 20.78 -10.18
C LEU A 219 -6.87 20.35 -11.56
N TYR A 220 -7.62 19.51 -12.24
CA TYR A 220 -7.22 18.96 -13.52
C TYR A 220 -8.44 18.47 -14.31
N GLU A 221 -8.40 18.71 -15.61
CA GLU A 221 -9.30 18.11 -16.58
C GLU A 221 -8.49 17.73 -17.81
N GLY A 222 -8.46 16.46 -18.13
CA GLY A 222 -7.63 16.00 -19.25
C GLY A 222 -7.57 14.48 -19.39
N PRO A 223 -6.69 14.00 -20.27
CA PRO A 223 -6.47 12.58 -20.45
C PRO A 223 -5.91 11.95 -19.17
N VAL A 224 -6.24 10.68 -18.95
CA VAL A 224 -5.75 9.89 -17.82
C VAL A 224 -5.44 8.47 -18.25
N SER A 225 -4.31 7.98 -17.80
CA SER A 225 -3.92 6.57 -17.88
C SER A 225 -3.78 5.92 -16.51
N VAL A 226 -3.35 6.72 -15.51
CA VAL A 226 -3.35 6.35 -14.10
C VAL A 226 -3.77 7.57 -13.29
N GLY A 227 -4.72 7.38 -12.38
CA GLY A 227 -5.10 8.37 -11.38
C GLY A 227 -5.12 7.72 -10.01
N ALA A 228 -4.26 8.15 -9.08
CA ALA A 228 -4.12 7.47 -7.81
C ALA A 228 -3.69 8.41 -6.68
N ALA A 229 -3.88 7.94 -5.43
CA ALA A 229 -3.35 8.60 -4.25
C ALA A 229 -2.58 7.62 -3.37
N ALA A 230 -1.56 8.14 -2.68
CA ALA A 230 -0.76 7.37 -1.75
C ALA A 230 -0.27 8.20 -0.56
N THR A 231 0.13 7.50 0.50
CA THR A 231 0.79 8.07 1.68
C THR A 231 2.17 7.48 1.91
N VAL A 232 2.57 6.49 1.09
CA VAL A 232 3.91 5.92 1.06
C VAL A 232 4.52 6.06 -0.33
N PRO A 233 5.86 6.22 -0.45
CA PRO A 233 6.51 6.44 -1.74
C PRO A 233 6.44 5.25 -2.70
N GLU A 234 6.41 4.04 -2.18
CA GLU A 234 6.52 2.82 -2.98
C GLU A 234 5.19 2.07 -3.11
N TRP A 235 4.88 1.63 -4.34
CA TRP A 235 3.79 0.69 -4.59
C TRP A 235 4.20 -0.77 -4.32
N GLY A 236 5.48 -1.06 -4.31
CA GLY A 236 6.04 -2.38 -4.12
C GLY A 236 7.26 -2.62 -5.00
N TYR A 237 8.05 -3.65 -4.67
CA TYR A 237 9.26 -4.04 -5.39
C TYR A 237 10.27 -2.90 -5.66
N GLY A 238 10.22 -1.81 -4.90
CA GLY A 238 11.07 -0.64 -5.10
C GLY A 238 10.55 0.36 -6.15
N PHE A 239 9.36 0.17 -6.71
CA PHE A 239 8.74 1.12 -7.62
C PHE A 239 8.23 2.34 -6.84
N ARG A 240 8.89 3.48 -7.01
CA ARG A 240 8.59 4.74 -6.32
C ARG A 240 7.55 5.57 -7.08
N ALA A 241 6.34 5.04 -7.20
CA ALA A 241 5.26 5.71 -7.91
C ALA A 241 4.87 7.06 -7.30
N PHE A 242 5.09 7.26 -5.99
CA PHE A 242 4.75 8.47 -5.23
C PHE A 242 5.95 9.01 -4.45
N PRO A 243 6.99 9.50 -5.10
CA PRO A 243 8.24 9.89 -4.44
C PRO A 243 8.06 10.98 -3.37
N ASN A 244 6.98 11.74 -3.46
CA ASN A 244 6.65 12.81 -2.53
C ASN A 244 5.66 12.41 -1.41
N ALA A 245 5.10 11.20 -1.45
CA ALA A 245 4.16 10.73 -0.43
C ALA A 245 4.78 10.76 0.98
N GLY A 246 3.98 11.14 1.97
CA GLY A 246 4.42 11.29 3.36
C GLY A 246 5.14 12.61 3.68
N ARG A 247 5.47 13.45 2.69
CA ARG A 247 6.15 14.74 2.94
C ARG A 247 5.27 15.77 3.66
N LYS A 248 3.96 15.63 3.55
CA LYS A 248 2.99 16.51 4.24
C LYS A 248 2.06 15.65 5.10
N PRO A 249 2.27 15.60 6.42
CA PRO A 249 1.39 14.88 7.33
C PRO A 249 -0.06 15.37 7.24
N GLY A 250 -1.04 14.47 7.37
CA GLY A 250 -2.46 14.78 7.23
C GLY A 250 -2.96 14.91 5.79
N PHE A 251 -2.08 14.76 4.78
CA PHE A 251 -2.44 14.83 3.37
C PHE A 251 -2.12 13.54 2.63
N ILE A 252 -2.91 13.24 1.60
CA ILE A 252 -2.62 12.23 0.60
C ILE A 252 -1.89 12.87 -0.58
N ASN A 253 -0.89 12.19 -1.14
CA ASN A 253 -0.26 12.60 -2.38
C ASN A 253 -1.08 12.04 -3.55
N VAL A 254 -1.67 12.93 -4.34
CA VAL A 254 -2.52 12.60 -5.49
C VAL A 254 -1.71 12.78 -6.75
N ARG A 255 -1.72 11.78 -7.64
CA ARG A 255 -1.01 11.84 -8.91
C ARG A 255 -1.90 11.42 -10.07
N ILE A 256 -1.75 12.11 -11.21
CA ILE A 256 -2.31 11.73 -12.50
C ILE A 256 -1.18 11.56 -13.50
N TYR A 257 -1.20 10.44 -14.22
CA TYR A 257 -0.37 10.20 -15.38
C TYR A 257 -1.23 10.32 -16.63
N ASP A 258 -0.93 11.29 -17.48
CA ASP A 258 -1.74 11.65 -18.64
C ASP A 258 -1.27 11.04 -19.97
N ARG A 259 -0.11 10.34 -19.96
CA ARG A 259 0.45 9.77 -21.19
C ARG A 259 -0.01 8.32 -21.39
N PRO A 260 -0.09 7.86 -22.64
CA PRO A 260 -0.37 6.47 -22.96
C PRO A 260 0.65 5.51 -22.31
N VAL A 261 0.23 4.26 -22.11
CA VAL A 261 1.07 3.21 -21.51
C VAL A 261 2.43 3.01 -22.22
N PHE A 262 2.52 3.27 -23.50
CA PHE A 262 3.79 3.20 -24.25
C PHE A 262 4.83 4.22 -23.81
N ASP A 263 4.40 5.42 -23.49
CA ASP A 263 5.31 6.45 -22.97
C ASP A 263 5.78 6.09 -21.56
N ALA A 264 4.92 5.42 -20.77
CA ALA A 264 5.32 4.82 -19.49
C ALA A 264 6.39 3.73 -19.67
N VAL A 265 6.25 2.86 -20.67
CA VAL A 265 7.25 1.81 -20.97
C VAL A 265 8.58 2.44 -21.40
N ARG A 266 8.55 3.45 -22.27
CA ARG A 266 9.77 4.19 -22.66
C ARG A 266 10.43 4.92 -21.52
N GLY A 267 9.64 5.47 -20.61
CA GLY A 267 10.09 6.21 -19.43
C GLY A 267 10.24 5.35 -18.16
N VAL A 268 10.13 4.02 -18.25
CA VAL A 268 9.98 3.12 -17.10
C VAL A 268 11.08 3.30 -16.03
N VAL A 269 12.32 3.56 -16.42
CA VAL A 269 13.42 3.76 -15.48
C VAL A 269 13.22 5.04 -14.67
N LYS A 270 12.78 6.12 -15.30
CA LYS A 270 12.48 7.40 -14.61
C LYS A 270 11.29 7.23 -13.67
N LEU A 271 10.22 6.61 -14.17
CA LEU A 271 9.03 6.33 -13.38
C LEU A 271 9.33 5.41 -12.19
N TRP A 272 10.15 4.37 -12.40
CA TRP A 272 10.56 3.44 -11.33
C TRP A 272 11.35 4.12 -10.23
N ARG A 273 12.25 5.03 -10.59
CA ARG A 273 13.03 5.83 -9.64
C ARG A 273 12.24 6.94 -8.97
N GLY A 274 11.03 7.22 -9.46
CA GLY A 274 10.17 8.29 -8.96
C GLY A 274 10.68 9.68 -9.35
N ASP A 275 11.24 9.82 -10.57
CA ASP A 275 11.66 11.12 -11.07
C ASP A 275 10.47 12.08 -11.09
N PRO A 276 10.48 13.18 -10.31
CA PRO A 276 9.39 14.13 -10.27
C PRO A 276 9.22 14.91 -11.59
N ALA A 277 10.24 14.93 -12.42
CA ALA A 277 10.23 15.57 -13.74
C ALA A 277 9.79 14.60 -14.87
N ALA A 278 9.24 13.43 -14.55
CA ALA A 278 8.73 12.51 -15.55
C ALA A 278 7.60 13.18 -16.37
N PRO A 279 7.69 13.22 -17.72
CA PRO A 279 6.69 13.88 -18.55
C PRO A 279 5.29 13.27 -18.35
N GLY A 280 4.27 14.12 -18.32
CA GLY A 280 2.86 13.70 -18.16
C GLY A 280 2.47 13.34 -16.72
N MET A 281 3.30 13.67 -15.75
CA MET A 281 3.01 13.42 -14.33
C MET A 281 2.55 14.73 -13.66
N HIS A 282 1.34 14.70 -13.12
CA HIS A 282 0.77 15.80 -12.33
C HIS A 282 0.67 15.38 -10.87
N ASP A 283 0.95 16.29 -9.95
CA ASP A 283 1.20 15.97 -8.53
C ASP A 283 0.53 17.00 -7.59
N TRP A 284 -0.26 16.52 -6.63
CA TRP A 284 -0.92 17.35 -5.62
C TRP A 284 -0.88 16.69 -4.24
N PHE A 285 -1.10 17.52 -3.22
CA PHE A 285 -1.36 17.08 -1.86
C PHE A 285 -2.70 17.64 -1.42
N ALA A 286 -3.62 16.78 -1.07
CA ALA A 286 -4.98 17.11 -0.67
C ALA A 286 -5.41 16.30 0.55
N THR A 287 -6.42 16.78 1.28
CA THR A 287 -7.07 15.98 2.31
C THR A 287 -8.22 15.15 1.76
N ALA A 288 -8.83 15.59 0.67
CA ALA A 288 -9.86 14.84 -0.06
C ALA A 288 -9.94 15.30 -1.51
N VAL A 289 -10.08 14.33 -2.41
CA VAL A 289 -10.29 14.60 -3.85
C VAL A 289 -11.36 13.67 -4.41
N ARG A 290 -12.02 14.14 -5.48
CA ARG A 290 -12.91 13.37 -6.32
C ARG A 290 -12.32 13.26 -7.72
N MET A 291 -12.32 12.06 -8.28
CA MET A 291 -11.99 11.80 -9.67
C MET A 291 -13.21 11.24 -10.38
N ARG A 292 -13.67 11.92 -11.45
CA ARG A 292 -14.72 11.43 -12.34
C ARG A 292 -14.11 11.11 -13.69
N PHE A 293 -14.46 9.95 -14.23
CA PHE A 293 -13.89 9.43 -15.47
C PHE A 293 -14.90 9.47 -16.60
N SER A 294 -14.45 9.70 -17.82
CA SER A 294 -15.30 9.70 -19.01
C SER A 294 -15.85 8.30 -19.37
N ARG A 295 -15.35 7.26 -18.71
CA ARG A 295 -15.80 5.86 -18.80
C ARG A 295 -15.30 5.08 -17.58
N PRO A 296 -15.87 3.89 -17.29
CA PRO A 296 -15.38 3.03 -16.23
C PRO A 296 -13.88 2.71 -16.38
N MET A 297 -13.14 2.86 -15.31
CA MET A 297 -11.69 2.60 -15.24
C MET A 297 -11.41 1.48 -14.23
N PRO A 298 -10.51 0.54 -14.53
CA PRO A 298 -10.07 -0.47 -13.56
C PRO A 298 -9.56 0.18 -12.28
N PHE A 299 -10.03 -0.32 -11.14
CA PHE A 299 -9.76 0.25 -9.82
C PHE A 299 -9.07 -0.77 -8.92
N GLN A 300 -8.18 -0.30 -8.06
CA GLN A 300 -7.47 -1.11 -7.08
C GLN A 300 -7.33 -0.38 -5.73
N ILE A 301 -7.28 -1.14 -4.63
CA ILE A 301 -7.00 -0.68 -3.27
C ILE A 301 -5.84 -1.51 -2.72
N GLY A 302 -4.69 -0.86 -2.45
CA GLY A 302 -3.54 -1.51 -1.83
C GLY A 302 -2.97 -2.71 -2.59
N GLY A 303 -3.21 -2.79 -3.91
CA GLY A 303 -2.79 -3.90 -4.77
C GLY A 303 -3.83 -5.00 -4.96
N ASP A 304 -5.05 -4.82 -4.46
CA ASP A 304 -6.18 -5.72 -4.71
C ASP A 304 -7.13 -5.09 -5.74
N GLY A 305 -7.51 -5.84 -6.79
CA GLY A 305 -8.43 -5.40 -7.83
C GLY A 305 -9.87 -5.32 -7.31
N MET A 306 -10.51 -4.18 -7.52
CA MET A 306 -11.84 -3.86 -6.99
C MET A 306 -12.90 -3.66 -8.11
N GLY A 307 -12.65 -4.17 -9.32
CA GLY A 307 -13.49 -3.93 -10.49
C GLY A 307 -13.31 -2.54 -11.08
N ASP A 308 -14.31 -2.03 -11.79
CA ASP A 308 -14.23 -0.75 -12.48
C ASP A 308 -15.01 0.34 -11.74
N ARG A 309 -14.58 1.61 -11.89
CA ARG A 309 -15.25 2.79 -11.33
C ARG A 309 -15.35 3.92 -12.35
N GLU A 310 -16.48 4.63 -12.32
CA GLU A 310 -16.67 5.90 -13.06
C GLU A 310 -16.35 7.12 -12.19
N GLU A 311 -16.40 6.95 -10.88
CA GLU A 311 -16.02 7.97 -9.91
C GLU A 311 -15.34 7.30 -8.71
N ILE A 312 -14.32 7.94 -8.16
CA ILE A 312 -13.71 7.57 -6.88
C ILE A 312 -13.54 8.81 -6.00
N LEU A 313 -13.74 8.60 -4.70
CA LEU A 313 -13.48 9.59 -3.67
C LEU A 313 -12.33 9.09 -2.80
N LEU A 314 -11.19 9.78 -2.90
CA LEU A 314 -9.99 9.48 -2.12
C LEU A 314 -9.82 10.55 -1.05
N ARG A 315 -9.59 10.16 0.20
CA ARG A 315 -9.37 11.10 1.28
C ARG A 315 -8.25 10.64 2.22
N ALA A 316 -7.66 11.58 2.93
CA ALA A 316 -6.87 11.28 4.11
C ALA A 316 -7.80 10.69 5.17
N ALA A 317 -7.44 9.55 5.73
CA ALA A 317 -8.20 8.95 6.82
C ALA A 317 -8.23 9.89 8.02
N ARG A 318 -9.35 9.90 8.75
CA ARG A 318 -9.49 10.72 9.96
C ARG A 318 -8.59 10.22 11.08
N GLU A 319 -8.46 8.90 11.18
CA GLU A 319 -7.60 8.25 12.15
C GLU A 319 -6.17 8.19 11.64
N THR A 320 -5.21 8.63 12.44
CA THR A 320 -3.80 8.36 12.22
C THR A 320 -3.43 6.99 12.79
N VAL A 321 -2.51 6.30 12.13
CA VAL A 321 -1.93 5.05 12.60
C VAL A 321 -0.58 5.35 13.23
N ARG A 322 -0.40 4.92 14.48
CA ARG A 322 0.89 4.94 15.15
C ARG A 322 1.68 3.71 14.73
N VAL A 323 2.88 3.91 14.20
CA VAL A 323 3.72 2.81 13.72
C VAL A 323 5.09 2.91 14.37
N VAL A 324 5.63 1.79 14.82
CA VAL A 324 6.96 1.76 15.46
C VAL A 324 8.02 2.22 14.46
N ASP A 325 8.78 3.24 14.84
CA ASP A 325 9.96 3.69 14.11
C ASP A 325 11.13 2.77 14.48
N TRP A 326 11.33 1.75 13.65
CA TRP A 326 12.38 0.78 13.89
C TRP A 326 13.79 1.37 13.80
N ARG A 327 13.99 2.45 13.04
CA ARG A 327 15.30 3.11 12.99
C ARG A 327 15.69 3.67 14.34
N SER A 328 14.78 4.40 14.96
CA SER A 328 15.00 4.98 16.28
C SER A 328 14.99 3.91 17.39
N ALA A 329 14.07 2.94 17.30
CA ALA A 329 13.95 1.88 18.30
C ALA A 329 15.18 0.95 18.39
N LEU A 330 15.90 0.76 17.28
CA LEU A 330 17.06 -0.14 17.22
C LEU A 330 18.40 0.60 17.32
N SER A 331 18.37 1.93 17.41
CA SER A 331 19.57 2.78 17.58
C SER A 331 19.77 3.25 19.02
N ALA A 332 18.77 2.99 19.87
CA ALA A 332 18.79 3.27 21.31
C ALA A 332 19.32 2.07 22.09
#